data_7c910b6a18ccc7d382fa450f021687b3
#
_entry.id   7c910b6a18ccc7d382fa450f021687b3
#
_cell.length_a   1.000
_cell.length_b   1.000
_cell.length_c   1.000
_cell.angle_alpha   90.00
_cell.angle_beta   90.00
_cell.angle_gamma   90.00
#
_symmetry.space_group_name_H-M   'P 1'
#
loop_
_entity.id
_entity.type
_entity.pdbx_description
1 polymer ?
#
loop_
_entity_poly.entity_id
_entity_poly.type
_entity_poly.pdbx_seq_one_letter_code
_entity_poly.pdbx_strand_id
1 'polypeptide(L)'
;MHTTFRVVAIGMLMLLAATAPALAVGPQDGAYAIIESAPGSSDLQTTLVVLQEGTALGLALLFPEGFWVFGSGTLSPSNQIQGSLFQADGTAYGSFNLTIADGHVNGTIVEEGTTYSAAGQRIF
;
A
#
# COMPACT_ATOMS: atom_id res chain seq x y z
N MET A 1 9.58 18.58 -1.65
CA MET A 1 10.73 17.68 -1.87
C MET A 1 10.50 16.28 -1.32
N HIS A 2 10.05 16.13 -0.08
CA HIS A 2 9.84 14.80 0.49
C HIS A 2 8.82 14.00 -0.29
N THR A 3 7.76 14.63 -0.76
CA THR A 3 6.73 13.95 -1.54
C THR A 3 7.28 13.41 -2.86
N THR A 4 7.97 14.26 -3.60
CA THR A 4 8.56 13.87 -4.86
C THR A 4 9.57 12.74 -4.65
N PHE A 5 10.35 12.84 -3.56
CA PHE A 5 11.31 11.80 -3.22
C PHE A 5 10.62 10.45 -2.96
N ARG A 6 9.52 10.45 -2.22
CA ARG A 6 8.80 9.20 -1.91
C ARG A 6 8.23 8.56 -3.16
N VAL A 7 7.62 9.35 -4.02
CA VAL A 7 7.07 8.86 -5.29
C VAL A 7 8.17 8.29 -6.16
N VAL A 8 9.28 9.01 -6.25
CA VAL A 8 10.44 8.55 -7.02
C VAL A 8 11.01 7.28 -6.43
N ALA A 9 11.09 7.18 -5.09
CA ALA A 9 11.61 5.99 -4.44
C ALA A 9 10.79 4.75 -4.77
N ILE A 10 9.45 4.85 -4.71
CA ILE A 10 8.58 3.73 -5.08
C ILE A 10 8.76 3.37 -6.56
N GLY A 11 8.78 4.37 -7.44
CA GLY A 11 8.98 4.14 -8.85
C GLY A 11 10.34 3.51 -9.16
N MET A 12 11.38 3.96 -8.47
CA MET A 12 12.71 3.39 -8.65
C MET A 12 12.80 1.96 -8.13
N LEU A 13 12.15 1.64 -7.02
CA LEU A 13 12.11 0.27 -6.52
C LEU A 13 11.42 -0.66 -7.51
N MET A 14 10.32 -0.23 -8.10
CA MET A 14 9.66 -1.01 -9.15
C MET A 14 10.54 -1.20 -10.38
N LEU A 15 11.22 -0.15 -10.79
CA LEU A 15 12.12 -0.20 -11.92
C LEU A 15 13.31 -1.13 -11.66
N LEU A 16 13.91 -1.04 -10.47
CA LEU A 16 15.02 -1.91 -10.10
C LEU A 16 14.58 -3.37 -10.05
N ALA A 17 13.40 -3.65 -9.53
CA ALA A 17 12.87 -5.01 -9.51
C ALA A 17 12.68 -5.56 -10.92
N ALA A 18 12.27 -4.72 -11.89
CA ALA A 18 12.10 -5.12 -13.27
C ALA A 18 13.43 -5.33 -14.00
N THR A 19 14.46 -4.54 -13.66
CA THR A 19 15.75 -4.58 -14.37
C THR A 19 16.80 -5.44 -13.71
N ALA A 20 16.59 -5.83 -12.46
CA ALA A 20 17.55 -6.62 -11.70
C ALA A 20 16.86 -7.87 -11.13
N PRO A 21 16.62 -8.89 -11.99
CA PRO A 21 15.89 -10.09 -11.57
C PRO A 21 16.58 -10.86 -10.44
N ALA A 22 17.86 -10.58 -10.20
CA ALA A 22 18.58 -11.20 -9.09
C ALA A 22 18.24 -10.57 -7.73
N LEU A 23 17.57 -9.41 -7.69
CA LEU A 23 17.12 -8.84 -6.45
C LEU A 23 16.05 -9.73 -5.83
N ALA A 24 16.18 -9.96 -4.54
CA ALA A 24 15.19 -10.74 -3.82
C ALA A 24 13.84 -10.04 -3.88
N VAL A 25 12.84 -10.74 -4.38
CA VAL A 25 11.46 -10.30 -4.32
C VAL A 25 10.95 -10.64 -2.92
N GLY A 26 10.43 -9.64 -2.22
CA GLY A 26 9.89 -9.87 -0.89
C GLY A 26 8.62 -10.72 -0.96
N PRO A 27 8.33 -11.53 0.06
CA PRO A 27 7.18 -12.43 0.05
C PRO A 27 5.84 -11.71 -0.08
N GLN A 28 5.78 -10.43 0.28
CA GLN A 28 4.54 -9.66 0.18
C GLN A 28 4.48 -8.78 -1.07
N ASP A 29 5.52 -8.76 -1.90
CA ASP A 29 5.52 -7.98 -3.14
C ASP A 29 4.35 -8.38 -4.02
N GLY A 30 3.77 -7.40 -4.68
CA GLY A 30 2.73 -7.65 -5.66
C GLY A 30 1.66 -6.59 -5.68
N ALA A 31 0.64 -6.86 -6.47
CA ALA A 31 -0.56 -6.05 -6.53
C ALA A 31 -1.72 -6.85 -5.92
N TYR A 32 -2.52 -6.16 -5.13
CA TYR A 32 -3.64 -6.76 -4.41
C TYR A 32 -4.91 -6.02 -4.79
N ALA A 33 -5.97 -6.78 -5.08
CA ALA A 33 -7.29 -6.22 -5.27
C ALA A 33 -7.96 -6.09 -3.90
N ILE A 34 -8.33 -4.87 -3.52
CA ILE A 34 -8.82 -4.54 -2.19
C ILE A 34 -10.25 -4.03 -2.30
N ILE A 35 -11.11 -4.48 -1.41
CA ILE A 35 -12.43 -3.90 -1.18
C ILE A 35 -12.38 -3.13 0.13
N GLU A 36 -12.71 -1.85 0.09
CA GLU A 36 -12.80 -0.99 1.26
C GLU A 36 -14.26 -0.71 1.54
N SER A 37 -14.67 -0.91 2.78
CA SER A 37 -16.06 -0.78 3.20
C SER A 37 -16.18 0.10 4.43
N ALA A 38 -17.16 1.00 4.44
CA ALA A 38 -17.51 1.81 5.59
C ALA A 38 -19.02 1.89 5.73
N PRO A 39 -19.55 1.97 6.98
CA PRO A 39 -20.99 2.08 7.19
C PRO A 39 -21.57 3.27 6.44
N GLY A 40 -22.68 3.06 5.74
CA GLY A 40 -23.38 4.12 5.04
C GLY A 40 -22.73 4.57 3.72
N SER A 41 -21.67 3.92 3.29
CA SER A 41 -20.97 4.23 2.04
C SER A 41 -20.98 3.04 1.11
N SER A 42 -20.89 3.30 -0.19
CA SER A 42 -20.66 2.24 -1.16
C SER A 42 -19.25 1.70 -1.01
N ASP A 43 -19.06 0.42 -1.29
CA ASP A 43 -17.74 -0.18 -1.30
C ASP A 43 -16.85 0.45 -2.36
N LEU A 44 -15.58 0.61 -2.02
CA LEU A 44 -14.57 1.08 -2.96
C LEU A 44 -13.70 -0.09 -3.38
N GLN A 45 -13.42 -0.18 -4.67
CA GLN A 45 -12.46 -1.13 -5.20
C GLN A 45 -11.15 -0.39 -5.43
N THR A 46 -10.12 -0.77 -4.69
CA THR A 46 -8.80 -0.15 -4.80
C THR A 46 -7.77 -1.20 -5.15
N THR A 47 -6.64 -0.75 -5.67
CA THR A 47 -5.50 -1.63 -5.94
C THR A 47 -4.36 -1.22 -5.04
N LEU A 48 -3.84 -2.15 -4.26
CA LEU A 48 -2.71 -1.93 -3.39
C LEU A 48 -1.47 -2.56 -4.03
N VAL A 49 -0.45 -1.76 -4.24
CA VAL A 49 0.86 -2.26 -4.70
C VAL A 49 1.79 -2.27 -3.50
N VAL A 50 2.45 -3.40 -3.29
CA VAL A 50 3.37 -3.60 -2.17
C VAL A 50 4.75 -3.92 -2.70
N LEU A 51 5.74 -3.22 -2.18
CA LEU A 51 7.16 -3.48 -2.44
C LEU A 51 7.83 -3.72 -1.11
N GLN A 52 8.47 -4.86 -0.96
CA GLN A 52 9.11 -5.26 0.29
C GLN A 52 10.61 -5.40 0.12
N GLU A 53 11.35 -4.83 1.06
CA GLU A 53 12.80 -5.01 1.14
C GLU A 53 13.14 -5.31 2.60
N GLY A 54 13.45 -6.56 2.88
CA GLY A 54 13.59 -7.01 4.27
C GLY A 54 12.26 -6.89 5.00
N THR A 55 12.21 -6.13 6.09
CA THR A 55 10.97 -5.84 6.80
C THR A 55 10.35 -4.50 6.39
N ALA A 56 11.02 -3.72 5.55
CA ALA A 56 10.50 -2.44 5.09
C ALA A 56 9.54 -2.66 3.94
N LEU A 57 8.38 -2.01 3.98
CA LEU A 57 7.39 -2.04 2.92
C LEU A 57 7.11 -0.63 2.41
N GLY A 58 7.08 -0.49 1.09
CA GLY A 58 6.46 0.64 0.43
C GLY A 58 5.08 0.24 -0.07
N LEU A 59 4.13 1.13 0.07
CA LEU A 59 2.74 0.90 -0.33
C LEU A 59 2.29 2.00 -1.28
N ALA A 60 1.55 1.62 -2.30
CA ALA A 60 0.85 2.56 -3.16
C ALA A 60 -0.58 2.06 -3.34
N LEU A 61 -1.53 2.94 -3.11
CA LEU A 61 -2.95 2.61 -3.18
C LEU A 61 -3.57 3.43 -4.31
N LEU A 62 -4.11 2.72 -5.31
CA LEU A 62 -4.74 3.34 -6.47
C LEU A 62 -6.25 3.28 -6.32
N PHE A 63 -6.89 4.44 -6.40
CA PHE A 63 -8.33 4.57 -6.33
C PHE A 63 -8.98 4.48 -7.71
N PRO A 64 -10.28 4.12 -7.77
CA PRO A 64 -10.99 4.00 -9.07
C PRO A 64 -10.93 5.27 -9.92
N GLU A 65 -10.83 6.43 -9.26
CA GLU A 65 -10.74 7.72 -9.95
C GLU A 65 -9.39 7.94 -10.64
N GLY A 66 -8.41 7.08 -10.35
CA GLY A 66 -7.11 7.15 -10.99
C GLY A 66 -6.05 7.90 -10.21
N PHE A 67 -6.30 8.31 -8.96
CA PHE A 67 -5.27 8.93 -8.16
C PHE A 67 -4.64 7.92 -7.19
N TRP A 68 -3.40 8.23 -6.81
CA TRP A 68 -2.60 7.38 -5.93
C TRP A 68 -2.36 8.08 -4.60
N VAL A 69 -2.30 7.28 -3.53
CA VAL A 69 -1.70 7.69 -2.27
C VAL A 69 -0.61 6.69 -1.90
N PHE A 70 0.33 7.13 -1.06
CA PHE A 70 1.56 6.40 -0.79
C PHE A 70 1.79 6.28 0.70
N GLY A 71 2.38 5.18 1.12
CA GLY A 71 2.75 4.97 2.50
C GLY A 71 3.94 4.05 2.61
N SER A 72 4.46 3.94 3.81
CA SER A 72 5.55 3.03 4.10
C SER A 72 5.53 2.68 5.58
N GLY A 73 6.19 1.59 5.91
CA GLY A 73 6.31 1.16 7.29
C GLY A 73 7.17 -0.08 7.40
N THR A 74 7.17 -0.66 8.58
CA THR A 74 7.94 -1.86 8.88
C THR A 74 6.97 -2.99 9.20
N LEU A 75 7.13 -4.11 8.52
CA LEU A 75 6.32 -5.30 8.75
C LEU A 75 6.75 -5.96 10.05
N SER A 76 5.82 -6.18 10.96
CA SER A 76 6.09 -6.84 12.23
C SER A 76 6.22 -8.37 12.05
N PRO A 77 6.72 -9.09 13.05
CA PRO A 77 6.75 -10.56 12.99
C PRO A 77 5.37 -11.20 12.79
N SER A 78 4.30 -10.51 13.15
CA SER A 78 2.92 -10.98 12.93
C SER A 78 2.34 -10.47 11.61
N ASN A 79 3.17 -9.97 10.71
CA ASN A 79 2.78 -9.49 9.37
C ASN A 79 1.86 -8.28 9.40
N GLN A 80 1.96 -7.48 10.46
CA GLN A 80 1.22 -6.23 10.57
C GLN A 80 2.09 -5.05 10.18
N ILE A 81 1.48 -4.08 9.51
CA ILE A 81 2.12 -2.82 9.16
C ILE A 81 1.14 -1.69 9.42
N GLN A 82 1.66 -0.60 9.95
CA GLN A 82 0.87 0.60 10.14
C GLN A 82 1.69 1.83 9.79
N GLY A 83 1.02 2.87 9.38
CA GLY A 83 1.68 4.10 8.99
C GLY A 83 0.70 5.13 8.46
N SER A 84 1.25 6.20 7.91
CA SER A 84 0.48 7.29 7.34
C SER A 84 0.44 7.18 5.82
N LEU A 85 -0.64 7.69 5.24
CA LEU A 85 -0.81 7.81 3.80
C LEU A 85 -0.66 9.27 3.39
N PHE A 86 -0.03 9.49 2.25
CA PHE A 86 0.23 10.81 1.70
C PHE A 86 -0.12 10.85 0.23
N GLN A 87 -0.59 11.99 -0.22
CA GLN A 87 -0.76 12.26 -1.64
C GLN A 87 0.61 12.48 -2.29
N ALA A 88 0.64 12.50 -3.61
CA ALA A 88 1.90 12.66 -4.36
C ALA A 88 2.60 13.97 -4.05
N ASP A 89 1.87 15.01 -3.64
CA ASP A 89 2.44 16.31 -3.27
C ASP A 89 2.90 16.38 -1.80
N GLY A 90 2.76 15.28 -1.03
CA GLY A 90 3.15 15.20 0.37
C GLY A 90 2.06 15.57 1.35
N THR A 91 0.90 15.99 0.86
CA THR A 91 -0.22 16.31 1.73
C THR A 91 -0.68 15.04 2.44
N ALA A 92 -0.91 15.14 3.74
CA ALA A 92 -1.43 14.02 4.51
C ALA A 92 -2.81 13.61 3.98
N TYR A 93 -3.02 12.33 3.82
CA TYR A 93 -4.28 11.78 3.32
C TYR A 93 -4.99 10.94 4.37
N GLY A 94 -4.27 10.14 5.10
CA GLY A 94 -4.85 9.25 6.08
C GLY A 94 -3.82 8.34 6.73
N SER A 95 -4.26 7.17 7.12
CA SER A 95 -3.40 6.18 7.77
C SER A 95 -3.88 4.78 7.44
N PHE A 96 -3.06 3.80 7.77
CA PHE A 96 -3.42 2.39 7.55
C PHE A 96 -2.91 1.54 8.68
N ASN A 97 -3.61 0.43 8.91
CA ASN A 97 -3.19 -0.64 9.81
C ASN A 97 -3.64 -1.94 9.15
N LEU A 98 -2.70 -2.65 8.54
CA LEU A 98 -3.00 -3.80 7.70
C LEU A 98 -2.20 -5.01 8.15
N THR A 99 -2.79 -6.17 7.97
CA THR A 99 -2.08 -7.45 8.02
C THR A 99 -1.93 -7.93 6.58
N ILE A 100 -0.69 -8.23 6.17
CA ILE A 100 -0.38 -8.69 4.82
C ILE A 100 0.37 -10.00 4.93
N ALA A 101 -0.26 -11.09 4.55
CA ALA A 101 0.32 -12.41 4.67
C ALA A 101 -0.33 -13.38 3.70
N ASP A 102 0.47 -14.27 3.15
CA ASP A 102 -0.02 -15.38 2.31
C ASP A 102 -0.88 -14.93 1.14
N GLY A 103 -0.56 -13.78 0.56
CA GLY A 103 -1.31 -13.24 -0.56
C GLY A 103 -2.62 -12.59 -0.17
N HIS A 104 -2.85 -12.33 1.10
CA HIS A 104 -4.07 -11.69 1.61
C HIS A 104 -3.73 -10.41 2.35
N VAL A 105 -4.65 -9.45 2.27
CA VAL A 105 -4.58 -8.19 3.02
C VAL A 105 -5.88 -8.01 3.76
N ASN A 106 -5.80 -7.62 5.02
CA ASN A 106 -6.98 -7.18 5.76
C ASN A 106 -6.58 -6.20 6.85
N GLY A 107 -7.53 -5.38 7.27
CA GLY A 107 -7.30 -4.39 8.31
C GLY A 107 -8.16 -3.17 8.09
N THR A 108 -7.60 -2.01 8.37
CA THR A 108 -8.31 -0.72 8.26
C THR A 108 -7.47 0.30 7.51
N ILE A 109 -8.17 1.17 6.78
CA ILE A 109 -7.58 2.33 6.11
C ILE A 109 -8.44 3.52 6.49
N VAL A 110 -7.80 4.58 6.98
CA VAL A 110 -8.48 5.85 7.28
C VAL A 110 -8.18 6.82 6.15
N GLU A 111 -9.23 7.31 5.51
CA GLU A 111 -9.12 8.22 4.37
C GLU A 111 -9.91 9.48 4.67
N GLU A 112 -9.20 10.58 4.82
CA GLU A 112 -9.82 11.89 5.11
C GLU A 112 -10.81 11.82 6.29
N GLY A 113 -10.41 11.09 7.33
CA GLY A 113 -11.20 10.97 8.55
C GLY A 113 -12.23 9.84 8.57
N THR A 114 -12.47 9.17 7.44
CA THR A 114 -13.39 8.03 7.39
C THR A 114 -12.60 6.73 7.49
N THR A 115 -13.01 5.85 8.40
CA THR A 115 -12.38 4.55 8.59
C THR A 115 -13.08 3.50 7.73
N TYR A 116 -12.30 2.83 6.89
CA TYR A 116 -12.76 1.74 6.05
C TYR A 116 -12.17 0.43 6.53
N SER A 117 -12.97 -0.62 6.53
CA SER A 117 -12.45 -1.98 6.60
C SER A 117 -11.89 -2.34 5.23
N ALA A 118 -10.71 -2.93 5.20
CA ALA A 118 -10.06 -3.30 3.95
C ALA A 118 -9.80 -4.80 3.94
N ALA A 119 -10.11 -5.44 2.82
CA ALA A 119 -9.84 -6.86 2.63
C ALA A 119 -9.59 -7.13 1.16
N GLY A 120 -8.62 -8.00 0.88
CA GLY A 120 -8.31 -8.33 -0.49
C GLY A 120 -7.28 -9.44 -0.62
N GLN A 121 -6.91 -9.70 -1.87
CA GLN A 121 -5.96 -10.74 -2.17
C GLN A 121 -5.09 -10.34 -3.35
N ARG A 122 -3.91 -10.98 -3.40
CA ARG A 122 -2.95 -10.75 -4.48
C ARG A 122 -3.53 -11.18 -5.80
N ILE A 123 -3.33 -10.35 -6.82
CA ILE A 123 -3.71 -10.64 -8.19
C ILE A 123 -2.48 -10.76 -9.09
N PHE A 124 -1.34 -10.30 -8.62
CA PHE A 124 -0.06 -10.46 -9.32
C PHE A 124 1.06 -10.83 -8.36
#